data_2dfe9816dabd826406a741355a345b0f
#
_entry.id   2dfe9816dabd826406a741355a345b0f
#
_cell.length_a   1.000
_cell.length_b   1.000
_cell.length_c   1.000
_cell.angle_alpha   90.00
_cell.angle_beta   90.00
_cell.angle_gamma   90.00
#
_symmetry.space_group_name_H-M   'P 1'
#
loop_
_entity.id
_entity.type
_entity.pdbx_description
1 polymer ?
#
loop_
_entity_poly.entity_id
_entity_poly.type
_entity_poly.pdbx_seq_one_letter_code
_entity_poly.pdbx_strand_id
1 'polypeptide(L)'
;MLAIIRMIVVLSSICGLSGFALSYLKISTAPRIEEQVLTYVQGPAILKVFADIDNSPIAERKTFTLDGAKVTVFPGKKDGKLVAVALEHFGKGFGGDVGVMVGYDVNRDTLTGIGITTMKETPGLGTRVADPAFTGQFTGKPADARLKSQGGDIDAVS
;
A
#
# COMPACT_ATOMS: atom_id res chain seq x y z
N MET A 1 -48.16 -9.45 23.65
CA MET A 1 -47.76 -8.25 22.88
C MET A 1 -46.72 -7.41 23.61
N LEU A 2 -46.92 -7.00 24.85
CA LEU A 2 -45.98 -6.14 25.61
C LEU A 2 -44.56 -6.73 25.74
N ALA A 3 -44.47 -8.06 25.99
CA ALA A 3 -43.18 -8.76 26.10
C ALA A 3 -42.38 -8.74 24.78
N ILE A 4 -43.03 -8.91 23.64
CA ILE A 4 -42.42 -8.88 22.31
C ILE A 4 -41.89 -7.48 22.01
N ILE A 5 -42.68 -6.45 22.28
CA ILE A 5 -42.25 -5.05 22.09
C ILE A 5 -41.04 -4.74 22.96
N ARG A 6 -41.05 -5.17 24.23
CA ARG A 6 -39.91 -4.99 25.14
C ARG A 6 -38.64 -5.68 24.62
N MET A 7 -38.76 -6.90 24.10
CA MET A 7 -37.60 -7.61 23.49
C MET A 7 -37.06 -6.89 22.27
N ILE A 8 -37.95 -6.42 21.39
CA ILE A 8 -37.52 -5.65 20.18
C ILE A 8 -36.78 -4.37 20.59
N VAL A 9 -37.35 -3.61 21.54
CA VAL A 9 -36.71 -2.35 21.99
C VAL A 9 -35.35 -2.62 22.63
N VAL A 10 -35.23 -3.61 23.50
CA VAL A 10 -33.96 -3.94 24.14
C VAL A 10 -32.93 -4.39 23.12
N LEU A 11 -33.30 -5.29 22.20
CA LEU A 11 -32.38 -5.77 21.17
C LEU A 11 -31.94 -4.66 20.23
N SER A 12 -32.88 -3.85 19.75
CA SER A 12 -32.59 -2.70 18.89
C SER A 12 -31.67 -1.67 19.58
N SER A 13 -31.89 -1.44 20.86
CA SER A 13 -31.03 -0.51 21.65
C SER A 13 -29.60 -1.03 21.79
N ILE A 14 -29.44 -2.32 22.08
CA ILE A 14 -28.11 -2.95 22.18
C ILE A 14 -27.40 -2.90 20.83
N CYS A 15 -28.08 -3.28 19.75
CA CYS A 15 -27.49 -3.24 18.40
C CYS A 15 -27.13 -1.81 17.99
N GLY A 16 -28.01 -0.85 18.24
CA GLY A 16 -27.77 0.56 17.95
C GLY A 16 -26.59 1.13 18.73
N LEU A 17 -26.52 0.83 20.03
CA LEU A 17 -25.42 1.29 20.88
C LEU A 17 -24.08 0.68 20.45
N SER A 18 -24.06 -0.62 20.14
CA SER A 18 -22.86 -1.31 19.65
C SER A 18 -22.39 -0.77 18.31
N GLY A 19 -23.32 -0.58 17.35
CA GLY A 19 -23.01 0.01 16.05
C GLY A 19 -22.47 1.43 16.15
N PHE A 20 -23.07 2.24 17.02
CA PHE A 20 -22.61 3.60 17.30
C PHE A 20 -21.18 3.59 17.90
N ALA A 21 -20.95 2.76 18.93
CA ALA A 21 -19.65 2.66 19.59
C ALA A 21 -18.55 2.22 18.61
N LEU A 22 -18.81 1.21 17.79
CA LEU A 22 -17.86 0.74 16.76
C LEU A 22 -17.57 1.81 15.70
N SER A 23 -18.62 2.50 15.24
CA SER A 23 -18.49 3.58 14.26
C SER A 23 -17.68 4.76 14.81
N TYR A 24 -17.95 5.14 16.03
CA TYR A 24 -17.21 6.20 16.73
C TYR A 24 -15.73 5.85 16.90
N LEU A 25 -15.43 4.63 17.35
CA LEU A 25 -14.05 4.14 17.48
C LEU A 25 -13.34 4.16 16.14
N LYS A 26 -13.98 3.64 15.07
CA LYS A 26 -13.41 3.63 13.72
C LYS A 26 -13.04 5.04 13.24
N ILE A 27 -13.95 6.00 13.39
CA ILE A 27 -13.72 7.38 12.95
C ILE A 27 -12.63 8.06 13.79
N SER A 28 -12.65 7.84 15.11
CA SER A 28 -11.70 8.42 16.05
C SER A 28 -10.27 7.87 15.87
N THR A 29 -10.15 6.59 15.51
CA THR A 29 -8.83 5.94 15.36
C THR A 29 -8.26 6.04 13.94
N ALA A 30 -9.10 6.31 12.93
CA ALA A 30 -8.68 6.37 11.53
C ALA A 30 -7.46 7.28 11.27
N PRO A 31 -7.38 8.51 11.80
CA PRO A 31 -6.21 9.38 11.56
C PRO A 31 -4.92 8.81 12.13
N ARG A 32 -4.99 8.19 13.31
CA ARG A 32 -3.81 7.56 13.94
C ARG A 32 -3.35 6.32 13.18
N ILE A 33 -4.29 5.53 12.67
CA ILE A 33 -3.97 4.35 11.86
C ILE A 33 -3.28 4.79 10.57
N GLU A 34 -3.79 5.82 9.90
CA GLU A 34 -3.19 6.36 8.67
C GLU A 34 -1.76 6.84 8.92
N GLU A 35 -1.51 7.58 9.98
CA GLU A 35 -0.17 8.05 10.36
C GLU A 35 0.79 6.90 10.68
N GLN A 36 0.32 5.87 11.39
CA GLN A 36 1.11 4.69 11.69
C GLN A 36 1.43 3.87 10.43
N VAL A 37 0.49 3.71 9.53
CA VAL A 37 0.72 3.03 8.24
C VAL A 37 1.75 3.79 7.42
N LEU A 38 1.65 5.11 7.35
CA LEU A 38 2.64 5.95 6.68
C LEU A 38 4.04 5.79 7.27
N THR A 39 4.16 5.76 8.60
CA THR A 39 5.45 5.73 9.29
C THR A 39 6.07 4.32 9.30
N TYR A 40 5.30 3.30 9.65
CA TYR A 40 5.84 1.96 9.94
C TYR A 40 5.72 0.97 8.78
N VAL A 41 4.85 1.23 7.82
CA VAL A 41 4.62 0.33 6.67
C VAL A 41 5.14 0.96 5.39
N GLN A 42 4.63 2.13 5.02
CA GLN A 42 5.01 2.78 3.77
C GLN A 42 6.42 3.40 3.85
N GLY A 43 6.82 3.96 5.00
CA GLY A 43 8.13 4.56 5.20
C GLY A 43 9.30 3.62 4.85
N PRO A 44 9.39 2.44 5.46
CA PRO A 44 10.42 1.46 5.12
C PRO A 44 10.37 0.99 3.66
N ALA A 45 9.16 0.87 3.07
CA ALA A 45 9.01 0.51 1.67
C ALA A 45 9.50 1.62 0.74
N ILE A 46 9.20 2.89 1.06
CA ILE A 46 9.70 4.06 0.32
C ILE A 46 11.23 4.12 0.37
N LEU A 47 11.84 3.89 1.53
CA LEU A 47 13.30 3.89 1.67
C LEU A 47 13.96 2.75 0.87
N LYS A 48 13.27 1.63 0.67
CA LYS A 48 13.79 0.53 -0.17
C LYS A 48 13.77 0.85 -1.67
N VAL A 49 12.80 1.63 -2.12
CA VAL A 49 12.66 1.96 -3.55
C VAL A 49 13.42 3.23 -3.95
N PHE A 50 13.87 4.03 -2.98
CA PHE A 50 14.72 5.19 -3.23
C PHE A 50 16.16 4.95 -2.78
N ALA A 51 17.11 5.12 -3.67
CA ALA A 51 18.51 4.87 -3.39
C ALA A 51 19.27 6.09 -2.86
N ASP A 52 18.96 7.30 -3.30
CA ASP A 52 19.81 8.48 -3.05
C ASP A 52 18.97 9.75 -3.13
N ILE A 53 18.21 10.01 -2.06
CA ILE A 53 17.34 11.18 -1.91
C ILE A 53 17.72 11.98 -0.67
N ASP A 54 17.55 13.29 -0.72
CA ASP A 54 17.87 14.22 0.36
C ASP A 54 16.63 14.86 1.02
N ASN A 55 15.44 14.58 0.48
CA ASN A 55 14.17 15.07 1.02
C ASN A 55 13.43 14.03 1.87
N SER A 56 12.31 14.42 2.46
CA SER A 56 11.37 13.53 3.15
C SER A 56 10.14 13.25 2.27
N PRO A 57 10.10 12.13 1.53
CA PRO A 57 9.00 11.84 0.60
C PRO A 57 7.63 11.77 1.28
N ILE A 58 7.58 11.30 2.54
CA ILE A 58 6.36 11.19 3.31
C ILE A 58 5.78 12.57 3.64
N ALA A 59 6.63 13.53 4.02
CA ALA A 59 6.19 14.89 4.33
C ALA A 59 5.74 15.65 3.06
N GLU A 60 6.38 15.37 1.92
CA GLU A 60 6.10 16.04 0.65
C GLU A 60 5.11 15.27 -0.24
N ARG A 61 4.46 14.22 0.29
CA ARG A 61 3.49 13.42 -0.47
C ARG A 61 2.38 14.28 -1.08
N LYS A 62 1.94 13.92 -2.27
CA LYS A 62 0.81 14.55 -2.96
C LYS A 62 -0.20 13.50 -3.36
N THR A 63 -1.46 13.80 -3.14
CA THR A 63 -2.56 12.91 -3.54
C THR A 63 -3.25 13.51 -4.77
N PHE A 64 -3.35 12.71 -5.80
CA PHE A 64 -4.03 13.04 -7.06
C PHE A 64 -5.27 12.15 -7.20
N THR A 65 -6.25 12.62 -7.96
CA THR A 65 -7.38 11.81 -8.36
C THR A 65 -7.24 11.50 -9.85
N LEU A 66 -7.02 10.23 -10.17
CA LEU A 66 -6.89 9.70 -11.53
C LEU A 66 -8.03 8.70 -11.76
N ASP A 67 -8.84 8.92 -12.75
CA ASP A 67 -9.97 8.03 -13.11
C ASP A 67 -10.90 7.69 -11.93
N GLY A 68 -11.10 8.65 -11.01
CA GLY A 68 -11.91 8.48 -9.80
C GLY A 68 -11.21 7.76 -8.64
N ALA A 69 -9.99 7.26 -8.83
CA ALA A 69 -9.17 6.68 -7.77
C ALA A 69 -8.19 7.70 -7.18
N LYS A 70 -8.03 7.68 -5.86
CA LYS A 70 -7.03 8.50 -5.17
C LYS A 70 -5.68 7.78 -5.23
N VAL A 71 -4.69 8.42 -5.83
CA VAL A 71 -3.32 7.95 -5.91
C VAL A 71 -2.41 8.88 -5.12
N THR A 72 -1.72 8.35 -4.13
CA THR A 72 -0.72 9.11 -3.38
C THR A 72 0.66 8.86 -3.96
N VAL A 73 1.33 9.94 -4.33
CA VAL A 73 2.67 9.94 -4.91
C VAL A 73 3.65 10.52 -3.90
N PHE A 74 4.75 9.84 -3.71
CA PHE A 74 5.86 10.24 -2.85
C PHE A 74 7.02 10.72 -3.71
N PRO A 75 7.37 12.02 -3.69
CA PRO A 75 8.47 12.55 -4.50
C PRO A 75 9.83 12.25 -3.85
N GLY A 76 10.75 11.70 -4.60
CA GLY A 76 12.17 11.60 -4.26
C GLY A 76 12.95 12.73 -4.93
N LYS A 77 13.62 13.56 -4.14
CA LYS A 77 14.41 14.69 -4.63
C LYS A 77 15.87 14.53 -4.25
N LYS A 78 16.74 15.06 -5.10
CA LYS A 78 18.16 15.23 -4.86
C LYS A 78 18.58 16.62 -5.30
N ASP A 79 19.28 17.35 -4.45
CA ASP A 79 19.67 18.76 -4.69
C ASP A 79 18.46 19.62 -5.09
N GLY A 80 17.31 19.40 -4.46
CA GLY A 80 16.06 20.10 -4.73
C GLY A 80 15.36 19.73 -6.05
N LYS A 81 15.93 18.84 -6.88
CA LYS A 81 15.33 18.40 -8.15
C LYS A 81 14.64 17.04 -7.97
N LEU A 82 13.48 16.88 -8.61
CA LEU A 82 12.79 15.60 -8.64
C LEU A 82 13.59 14.59 -9.46
N VAL A 83 14.02 13.51 -8.82
CA VAL A 83 14.80 12.43 -9.48
C VAL A 83 14.02 11.14 -9.58
N ALA A 84 13.12 10.89 -8.62
CA ALA A 84 12.29 9.68 -8.61
C ALA A 84 10.91 9.96 -8.00
N VAL A 85 9.98 9.09 -8.26
CA VAL A 85 8.66 9.07 -7.61
C VAL A 85 8.36 7.66 -7.11
N ALA A 86 7.67 7.55 -5.98
CA ALA A 86 7.11 6.28 -5.56
C ALA A 86 5.59 6.38 -5.44
N LEU A 87 4.90 5.29 -5.75
CA LEU A 87 3.46 5.17 -5.61
C LEU A 87 3.11 3.77 -5.10
N GLU A 88 2.03 3.69 -4.34
CA GLU A 88 1.49 2.41 -3.88
C GLU A 88 0.33 1.98 -4.79
N HIS A 89 0.38 0.73 -5.20
CA HIS A 89 -0.70 0.09 -5.95
C HIS A 89 -1.08 -1.24 -5.30
N PHE A 90 -2.35 -1.63 -5.43
CA PHE A 90 -2.88 -2.87 -4.86
C PHE A 90 -3.25 -3.83 -5.97
N GLY A 91 -2.70 -5.04 -5.88
CA GLY A 91 -3.04 -6.17 -6.74
C GLY A 91 -3.81 -7.24 -5.97
N LYS A 92 -4.55 -8.07 -6.70
CA LYS A 92 -5.23 -9.23 -6.10
C LYS A 92 -4.24 -10.37 -5.92
N GLY A 93 -4.06 -10.80 -4.66
CA GLY A 93 -3.37 -12.03 -4.31
C GLY A 93 -4.34 -13.18 -4.04
N PHE A 94 -3.81 -14.33 -3.59
CA PHE A 94 -4.62 -15.50 -3.25
C PHE A 94 -5.33 -15.32 -1.90
N GLY A 95 -4.62 -14.81 -0.88
CA GLY A 95 -5.15 -14.59 0.47
C GLY A 95 -5.81 -13.23 0.67
N GLY A 96 -5.68 -12.32 -0.29
CA GLY A 96 -6.23 -10.96 -0.22
C GLY A 96 -5.46 -9.97 -1.08
N ASP A 97 -5.66 -8.68 -0.85
CA ASP A 97 -4.96 -7.64 -1.58
C ASP A 97 -3.48 -7.59 -1.14
N VAL A 98 -2.60 -7.47 -2.13
CA VAL A 98 -1.16 -7.25 -1.96
C VAL A 98 -0.86 -5.80 -2.33
N GLY A 99 -0.37 -5.02 -1.38
CA GLY A 99 0.07 -3.64 -1.59
C GLY A 99 1.54 -3.63 -2.01
N VAL A 100 1.83 -2.93 -3.09
CA VAL A 100 3.18 -2.81 -3.66
C VAL A 100 3.53 -1.33 -3.79
N MET A 101 4.60 -0.91 -3.13
CA MET A 101 5.25 0.37 -3.37
C MET A 101 6.16 0.23 -4.58
N VAL A 102 5.96 1.03 -5.60
CA VAL A 102 6.75 1.03 -6.83
C VAL A 102 7.52 2.35 -6.91
N GLY A 103 8.82 2.27 -7.01
CA GLY A 103 9.70 3.41 -7.26
C GLY A 103 10.06 3.52 -8.73
N TYR A 104 10.08 4.75 -9.24
CA TYR A 104 10.33 5.06 -10.64
C TYR A 104 11.30 6.23 -10.77
N ASP A 105 12.39 6.05 -11.53
CA ASP A 105 13.37 7.07 -11.87
C ASP A 105 12.88 7.88 -13.07
N VAL A 106 12.59 9.16 -12.84
CA VAL A 106 12.02 10.07 -13.86
C VAL A 106 13.01 10.40 -14.97
N ASN A 107 14.33 10.31 -14.68
CA ASN A 107 15.38 10.67 -15.63
C ASN A 107 15.78 9.48 -16.53
N ARG A 108 15.73 8.26 -15.96
CA ARG A 108 16.15 7.04 -16.66
C ARG A 108 15.01 6.26 -17.28
N ASP A 109 13.77 6.62 -16.97
CA ASP A 109 12.55 5.93 -17.41
C ASP A 109 12.55 4.44 -16.98
N THR A 110 12.98 4.17 -15.74
CA THR A 110 13.14 2.83 -15.21
C THR A 110 12.62 2.73 -13.77
N LEU A 111 12.29 1.51 -13.36
CA LEU A 111 11.95 1.21 -11.98
C LEU A 111 13.21 1.31 -11.10
N THR A 112 13.13 2.02 -9.99
CA THR A 112 14.18 2.02 -8.97
C THR A 112 14.12 0.78 -8.09
N GLY A 113 12.93 0.19 -7.97
CA GLY A 113 12.66 -1.03 -7.21
C GLY A 113 11.19 -1.15 -6.83
N ILE A 114 10.88 -2.24 -6.15
CA ILE A 114 9.57 -2.46 -5.54
C ILE A 114 9.70 -2.85 -4.07
N GLY A 115 8.69 -2.50 -3.27
CA GLY A 115 8.58 -2.89 -1.87
C GLY A 115 7.16 -3.36 -1.55
N ILE A 116 7.01 -4.44 -0.79
CA ILE A 116 5.69 -4.92 -0.37
C ILE A 116 5.27 -4.15 0.88
N THR A 117 4.08 -3.54 0.85
CA THR A 117 3.53 -2.76 1.95
C THR A 117 2.49 -3.54 2.74
N THR A 118 1.65 -4.29 2.05
CA THR A 118 0.58 -5.08 2.68
C THR A 118 0.44 -6.41 1.96
N MET A 119 0.31 -7.49 2.72
CA MET A 119 -0.04 -8.81 2.18
C MET A 119 -0.73 -9.68 3.22
N LYS A 120 -1.65 -10.53 2.77
CA LYS A 120 -2.34 -11.53 3.58
C LYS A 120 -2.14 -12.93 2.97
N GLU A 121 -0.92 -13.18 2.51
CA GLU A 121 -0.57 -14.41 1.82
C GLU A 121 -0.11 -15.52 2.78
N THR A 122 -0.16 -16.76 2.30
CA THR A 122 0.29 -17.92 3.07
C THR A 122 1.79 -17.82 3.40
N PRO A 123 2.18 -17.92 4.68
CA PRO A 123 3.58 -17.93 5.09
C PRO A 123 4.41 -18.99 4.36
N GLY A 124 5.60 -18.61 3.90
CA GLY A 124 6.53 -19.51 3.21
C GLY A 124 6.19 -19.83 1.76
N LEU A 125 4.98 -19.43 1.29
CA LEU A 125 4.54 -19.60 -0.11
C LEU A 125 4.31 -18.23 -0.75
N GLY A 126 3.17 -17.61 -0.53
CA GLY A 126 2.84 -16.31 -1.11
C GLY A 126 3.67 -15.15 -0.54
N THR A 127 4.14 -15.26 0.71
CA THR A 127 5.01 -14.25 1.33
C THR A 127 6.38 -14.11 0.66
N ARG A 128 6.79 -15.06 -0.19
CA ARG A 128 8.03 -14.99 -0.98
C ARG A 128 8.06 -13.83 -1.98
N VAL A 129 6.92 -13.24 -2.30
CA VAL A 129 6.84 -12.01 -3.09
C VAL A 129 7.58 -10.82 -2.44
N ALA A 130 7.79 -10.86 -1.12
CA ALA A 130 8.55 -9.85 -0.40
C ALA A 130 10.06 -10.15 -0.31
N ASP A 131 10.50 -11.32 -0.77
CA ASP A 131 11.91 -11.70 -0.72
C ASP A 131 12.78 -10.81 -1.62
N PRO A 132 14.00 -10.44 -1.19
CA PRO A 132 14.92 -9.66 -2.00
C PRO A 132 15.24 -10.29 -3.36
N ALA A 133 15.24 -11.64 -3.44
CA ALA A 133 15.44 -12.38 -4.68
C ALA A 133 14.34 -12.10 -5.72
N PHE A 134 13.11 -11.86 -5.29
CA PHE A 134 12.01 -11.49 -6.17
C PHE A 134 11.98 -9.99 -6.43
N THR A 135 11.95 -9.18 -5.36
CA THR A 135 11.82 -7.71 -5.48
C THR A 135 12.99 -7.06 -6.21
N GLY A 136 14.19 -7.60 -6.05
CA GLY A 136 15.41 -7.10 -6.72
C GLY A 136 15.40 -7.23 -8.24
N GLN A 137 14.58 -8.12 -8.81
CA GLN A 137 14.49 -8.29 -10.26
C GLN A 137 13.94 -7.04 -10.97
N PHE A 138 13.21 -6.20 -10.27
CA PHE A 138 12.56 -5.01 -10.84
C PHE A 138 13.49 -3.80 -10.95
N THR A 139 14.57 -3.78 -10.22
CA THR A 139 15.52 -2.64 -10.24
C THR A 139 16.16 -2.46 -11.61
N GLY A 140 16.05 -1.25 -12.17
CA GLY A 140 16.58 -0.90 -13.50
C GLY A 140 15.77 -1.44 -14.68
N LYS A 141 14.62 -2.09 -14.42
CA LYS A 141 13.71 -2.54 -15.48
C LYS A 141 12.81 -1.40 -15.94
N PRO A 142 12.30 -1.46 -17.19
CA PRO A 142 11.34 -0.49 -17.69
C PRO A 142 10.00 -0.62 -16.92
N ALA A 143 9.17 0.43 -16.97
CA ALA A 143 7.90 0.46 -16.25
C ALA A 143 6.89 -0.60 -16.73
N ASP A 144 7.04 -1.12 -17.95
CA ASP A 144 6.22 -2.18 -18.54
C ASP A 144 6.82 -3.59 -18.35
N ALA A 145 7.70 -3.77 -17.34
CA ALA A 145 8.28 -5.06 -17.01
C ALA A 145 7.23 -6.15 -16.84
N ARG A 146 7.46 -7.31 -17.45
CA ARG A 146 6.52 -8.44 -17.48
C ARG A 146 7.15 -9.72 -16.96
N LEU A 147 6.30 -10.64 -16.53
CA LEU A 147 6.73 -11.97 -16.15
C LEU A 147 7.26 -12.75 -17.39
N LYS A 148 8.21 -13.66 -17.18
CA LYS A 148 8.72 -14.57 -18.23
C LYS A 148 7.60 -15.36 -18.91
N SER A 149 6.56 -15.75 -18.17
CA SER A 149 5.37 -16.42 -18.72
C SER A 149 4.58 -15.55 -19.70
N GLN A 150 4.81 -14.25 -19.67
CA GLN A 150 4.16 -13.24 -20.54
C GLN A 150 5.16 -12.62 -21.54
N GLY A 151 6.32 -13.27 -21.73
CA GLY A 151 7.35 -12.80 -22.66
C GLY A 151 8.28 -11.72 -22.10
N GLY A 152 8.31 -11.52 -20.78
CA GLY A 152 9.20 -10.58 -20.10
C GLY A 152 10.42 -11.23 -19.44
N ASP A 153 11.07 -10.51 -18.54
CA ASP A 153 12.33 -10.90 -17.89
C ASP A 153 12.17 -11.27 -16.40
N ILE A 154 10.98 -11.10 -15.82
CA ILE A 154 10.74 -11.31 -14.39
C ILE A 154 10.35 -12.76 -14.12
N ASP A 155 11.10 -13.43 -13.25
CA ASP A 155 10.71 -14.75 -12.75
C ASP A 155 9.53 -14.64 -11.79
N ALA A 156 8.54 -15.51 -11.95
CA ALA A 156 7.45 -15.62 -11.01
C ALA A 156 7.93 -16.20 -9.66
N VAL A 157 7.20 -15.90 -8.60
CA VAL A 157 7.39 -16.56 -7.31
C VAL A 157 6.94 -18.01 -7.44
N SER A 158 7.84 -18.94 -7.17
CA SER A 158 7.61 -20.39 -7.23
C SER A 158 7.76 -21.05 -5.86
#